data_6e2fd9ac95f8837b05e749d5ba9c8646
#
_entry.id   6e2fd9ac95f8837b05e749d5ba9c8646
#
_cell.length_a   1.000
_cell.length_b   1.000
_cell.length_c   1.000
_cell.angle_alpha   90.00
_cell.angle_beta   90.00
_cell.angle_gamma   90.00
#
_symmetry.space_group_name_H-M   'P 1'
#
loop_
_entity.id
_entity.type
_entity.pdbx_description
1 polymer ?
#
loop_
_entity_poly.entity_id
_entity_poly.type
_entity_poly.pdbx_seq_one_letter_code
_entity_poly.pdbx_strand_id
1 'polypeptide(L)'
;AIEILGGKKGTKKPVHPNDHVNKSQSTNDVFPTAMHIAIALETKNKLIPSLELLNKELKKKVNKFKSIIKIGRTHLQDATPLSLGQEFSGYQSQLEDCILRIKNALNEIYSLAQGGTAVGTGINSKKGFDKKIIKEIRKITKLPFKPTKNKFAALAAHDEIVNFSGTLNTAAVCLMKIANDIRFLGSGPR
;
A
#
# COMPACT_ATOMS: atom_id res chain seq x y z
N ALA A 1 -20.28 19.39 6.62
CA ALA A 1 -21.31 19.46 7.68
C ALA A 1 -21.97 20.85 7.75
N ILE A 2 -21.18 21.95 7.85
CA ILE A 2 -21.73 23.33 7.98
C ILE A 2 -22.68 23.67 6.82
N GLU A 3 -22.27 23.43 5.59
CA GLU A 3 -23.09 23.71 4.38
C GLU A 3 -24.34 22.83 4.34
N ILE A 4 -24.24 21.55 4.70
CA ILE A 4 -25.39 20.62 4.77
C ILE A 4 -26.42 21.09 5.80
N LEU A 5 -25.96 21.77 6.85
CA LEU A 5 -26.82 22.32 7.91
C LEU A 5 -27.22 23.79 7.66
N GLY A 6 -27.06 24.29 6.45
CA GLY A 6 -27.46 25.64 6.04
C GLY A 6 -26.54 26.78 6.49
N GLY A 7 -25.34 26.44 6.99
CA GLY A 7 -24.37 27.45 7.40
C GLY A 7 -23.39 27.83 6.30
N LYS A 8 -22.65 28.92 6.49
CA LYS A 8 -21.61 29.40 5.53
C LYS A 8 -20.29 28.68 5.76
N LYS A 9 -19.71 28.10 4.72
CA LYS A 9 -18.38 27.50 4.75
C LYS A 9 -17.31 28.46 5.28
N GLY A 10 -16.42 27.97 6.12
CA GLY A 10 -15.40 28.79 6.79
C GLY A 10 -15.84 29.42 8.12
N THR A 11 -17.14 29.35 8.46
CA THR A 11 -17.64 29.74 9.79
C THR A 11 -17.50 28.58 10.78
N LYS A 12 -17.63 28.89 12.10
CA LYS A 12 -17.63 27.87 13.15
C LYS A 12 -19.08 27.58 13.65
N LYS A 13 -20.09 27.96 12.87
CA LYS A 13 -21.50 27.75 13.17
C LYS A 13 -22.22 27.16 11.96
N PRO A 14 -23.17 26.22 12.13
CA PRO A 14 -23.64 25.60 13.38
C PRO A 14 -22.71 24.49 13.93
N VAL A 15 -21.61 24.13 13.23
CA VAL A 15 -20.65 23.11 13.66
C VAL A 15 -19.29 23.74 13.92
N HIS A 16 -18.75 23.53 15.13
CA HIS A 16 -17.42 23.97 15.49
C HIS A 16 -16.40 22.82 15.27
N PRO A 17 -15.24 23.07 14.61
CA PRO A 17 -14.26 22.02 14.29
C PRO A 17 -13.75 21.29 15.54
N ASN A 18 -13.39 22.01 16.61
CA ASN A 18 -12.81 21.40 17.81
C ASN A 18 -13.87 20.87 18.79
N ASP A 19 -14.98 21.61 18.97
CA ASP A 19 -15.97 21.27 20.00
C ASP A 19 -16.92 20.14 19.56
N HIS A 20 -17.08 19.95 18.24
CA HIS A 20 -17.98 18.93 17.69
C HIS A 20 -17.27 17.86 16.89
N VAL A 21 -16.41 18.24 15.91
CA VAL A 21 -15.81 17.28 14.97
C VAL A 21 -14.56 16.62 15.55
N ASN A 22 -13.62 17.42 16.09
CA ASN A 22 -12.35 16.94 16.62
C ASN A 22 -12.42 16.52 18.11
N LYS A 23 -13.62 16.35 18.64
CA LYS A 23 -13.83 15.96 20.04
C LYS A 23 -13.22 14.57 20.30
N SER A 24 -12.51 14.44 21.43
CA SER A 24 -11.82 13.21 21.83
C SER A 24 -10.67 12.78 20.90
N GLN A 25 -10.12 13.71 20.13
CA GLN A 25 -9.07 13.44 19.15
C GLN A 25 -7.93 14.46 19.27
N SER A 26 -6.76 14.10 18.78
CA SER A 26 -5.58 14.96 18.61
C SER A 26 -5.06 14.83 17.20
N THR A 27 -4.30 15.80 16.71
CA THR A 27 -3.54 15.65 15.46
C THR A 27 -2.58 14.47 15.56
N ASN A 28 -2.07 14.20 16.76
CA ASN A 28 -1.07 13.13 16.97
C ASN A 28 -1.61 11.72 16.73
N ASP A 29 -2.90 11.46 16.94
CA ASP A 29 -3.52 10.17 16.59
C ASP A 29 -4.28 10.20 15.27
N VAL A 30 -4.85 11.34 14.88
CA VAL A 30 -5.64 11.47 13.64
C VAL A 30 -4.77 11.46 12.39
N PHE A 31 -3.65 12.19 12.40
CA PHE A 31 -2.79 12.30 11.21
C PHE A 31 -2.16 10.95 10.81
N PRO A 32 -1.52 10.18 11.73
CA PRO A 32 -1.04 8.84 11.39
C PRO A 32 -2.19 7.91 10.98
N THR A 33 -3.34 7.99 11.62
CA THR A 33 -4.52 7.21 11.21
C THR A 33 -4.93 7.53 9.76
N ALA A 34 -4.94 8.81 9.38
CA ALA A 34 -5.25 9.23 8.01
C ALA A 34 -4.23 8.72 6.99
N MET A 35 -2.91 8.75 7.34
CA MET A 35 -1.86 8.18 6.49
C MET A 35 -2.07 6.69 6.25
N HIS A 36 -2.33 5.91 7.30
CA HIS A 36 -2.59 4.47 7.21
C HIS A 36 -3.82 4.17 6.33
N ILE A 37 -4.92 4.93 6.51
CA ILE A 37 -6.13 4.75 5.70
C ILE A 37 -5.86 5.06 4.23
N ALA A 38 -5.16 6.16 3.92
CA ALA A 38 -4.83 6.54 2.56
C ALA A 38 -3.95 5.49 1.86
N ILE A 39 -2.88 5.03 2.53
CA ILE A 39 -2.01 3.96 2.02
C ILE A 39 -2.81 2.69 1.74
N ALA A 40 -3.64 2.27 2.68
CA ALA A 40 -4.41 1.04 2.54
C ALA A 40 -5.41 1.10 1.37
N LEU A 41 -6.13 2.22 1.22
CA LEU A 41 -7.10 2.41 0.14
C LEU A 41 -6.44 2.44 -1.23
N GLU A 42 -5.38 3.24 -1.40
CA GLU A 42 -4.66 3.34 -2.68
C GLU A 42 -4.00 2.02 -3.07
N THR A 43 -3.40 1.33 -2.08
CA THR A 43 -2.77 0.03 -2.32
C THR A 43 -3.79 -1.02 -2.74
N LYS A 44 -4.91 -1.13 -2.00
CA LYS A 44 -5.91 -2.16 -2.25
C LYS A 44 -6.70 -1.92 -3.53
N ASN A 45 -7.05 -0.66 -3.80
CA ASN A 45 -7.96 -0.31 -4.90
C ASN A 45 -7.24 -0.04 -6.22
N LYS A 46 -5.96 0.35 -6.18
CA LYS A 46 -5.21 0.72 -7.40
C LYS A 46 -3.95 -0.10 -7.60
N LEU A 47 -3.03 -0.11 -6.63
CA LEU A 47 -1.70 -0.70 -6.82
C LEU A 47 -1.79 -2.21 -7.04
N ILE A 48 -2.40 -2.96 -6.12
CA ILE A 48 -2.52 -4.42 -6.23
C ILE A 48 -3.22 -4.84 -7.52
N PRO A 49 -4.40 -4.28 -7.89
CA PRO A 49 -5.04 -4.63 -9.15
C PRO A 49 -4.18 -4.35 -10.40
N SER A 50 -3.41 -3.25 -10.39
CA SER A 50 -2.52 -2.92 -11.51
C SER A 50 -1.37 -3.90 -11.64
N LEU A 51 -0.76 -4.32 -10.52
CA LEU A 51 0.31 -5.33 -10.52
C LEU A 51 -0.24 -6.71 -10.90
N GLU A 52 -1.43 -7.08 -10.45
CA GLU A 52 -2.09 -8.34 -10.82
C GLU A 52 -2.44 -8.37 -12.32
N LEU A 53 -2.85 -7.23 -12.91
CA LEU A 53 -3.05 -7.11 -14.35
C LEU A 53 -1.74 -7.32 -15.12
N LEU A 54 -0.65 -6.67 -14.70
CA LEU A 54 0.66 -6.85 -15.31
C LEU A 54 1.14 -8.31 -15.19
N ASN A 55 0.96 -8.93 -14.03
CA ASN A 55 1.30 -10.34 -13.81
C ASN A 55 0.54 -11.28 -14.77
N LYS A 56 -0.76 -11.01 -14.97
CA LYS A 56 -1.59 -11.75 -15.93
C LYS A 56 -1.06 -11.62 -17.36
N GLU A 57 -0.63 -10.43 -17.76
CA GLU A 57 -0.07 -10.21 -19.09
C GLU A 57 1.30 -10.89 -19.27
N LEU A 58 2.17 -10.85 -18.25
CA LEU A 58 3.43 -11.61 -18.27
C LEU A 58 3.17 -13.11 -18.41
N LYS A 59 2.22 -13.67 -17.70
CA LYS A 59 1.83 -15.08 -17.79
C LYS A 59 1.37 -15.45 -19.21
N LYS A 60 0.64 -14.58 -19.90
CA LYS A 60 0.29 -14.79 -21.31
C LYS A 60 1.53 -14.84 -22.19
N LYS A 61 2.53 -13.97 -21.93
CA LYS A 61 3.81 -13.96 -22.68
C LYS A 61 4.64 -15.21 -22.41
N VAL A 62 4.71 -15.70 -21.18
CA VAL A 62 5.33 -17.00 -20.85
C VAL A 62 4.78 -18.10 -21.74
N ASN A 63 3.46 -18.23 -21.83
CA ASN A 63 2.83 -19.26 -22.66
C ASN A 63 3.05 -19.05 -24.16
N LYS A 64 2.96 -17.80 -24.63
CA LYS A 64 3.16 -17.46 -26.04
C LYS A 64 4.58 -17.75 -26.52
N PHE A 65 5.58 -17.54 -25.67
CA PHE A 65 6.99 -17.59 -26.02
C PHE A 65 7.67 -18.89 -25.63
N LYS A 66 6.95 -19.90 -25.11
CA LYS A 66 7.54 -21.15 -24.60
C LYS A 66 8.33 -21.96 -25.62
N SER A 67 7.99 -21.84 -26.92
CA SER A 67 8.66 -22.55 -28.02
C SER A 67 9.74 -21.73 -28.73
N ILE A 68 9.93 -20.47 -28.34
CA ILE A 68 10.95 -19.60 -28.94
C ILE A 68 12.28 -19.86 -28.24
N ILE A 69 13.18 -20.58 -28.88
CA ILE A 69 14.52 -20.87 -28.36
C ILE A 69 15.43 -19.68 -28.65
N LYS A 70 16.17 -19.27 -27.64
CA LYS A 70 17.17 -18.20 -27.73
C LYS A 70 18.42 -18.56 -26.95
N ILE A 71 19.52 -17.86 -27.23
CA ILE A 71 20.71 -17.97 -26.38
C ILE A 71 20.47 -17.23 -25.04
N GLY A 72 20.82 -17.86 -23.93
CA GLY A 72 20.94 -17.22 -22.64
C GLY A 72 22.23 -16.40 -22.57
N ARG A 73 22.28 -15.44 -21.66
CA ARG A 73 23.45 -14.59 -21.42
C ARG A 73 23.84 -14.60 -19.96
N THR A 74 25.16 -14.70 -19.72
CA THR A 74 25.76 -14.42 -18.40
C THR A 74 26.87 -13.40 -18.62
N HIS A 75 27.02 -12.43 -17.79
CA HIS A 75 27.98 -11.31 -17.94
C HIS A 75 27.90 -10.64 -19.34
N LEU A 76 26.69 -10.53 -19.88
CA LEU A 76 26.37 -10.01 -21.22
C LEU A 76 26.97 -10.84 -22.39
N GLN A 77 27.56 -12.00 -22.11
CA GLN A 77 28.10 -12.92 -23.09
C GLN A 77 27.16 -14.10 -23.37
N ASP A 78 27.28 -14.70 -24.54
CA ASP A 78 26.53 -15.89 -24.91
C ASP A 78 26.80 -17.04 -23.93
N ALA A 79 25.75 -17.69 -23.46
CA ALA A 79 25.79 -18.82 -22.54
C ALA A 79 25.01 -20.03 -23.11
N THR A 80 24.19 -20.66 -22.28
CA THR A 80 23.41 -21.84 -22.70
C THR A 80 22.05 -21.45 -23.28
N PRO A 81 21.46 -22.25 -24.18
CA PRO A 81 20.12 -22.01 -24.70
C PRO A 81 19.05 -22.13 -23.63
N LEU A 82 17.98 -21.30 -23.77
CA LEU A 82 16.73 -21.41 -23.03
C LEU A 82 15.57 -20.93 -23.92
N SER A 83 14.35 -21.15 -23.51
CA SER A 83 13.23 -20.53 -24.20
C SER A 83 12.97 -19.11 -23.69
N LEU A 84 12.50 -18.22 -24.56
CA LEU A 84 12.07 -16.88 -24.18
C LEU A 84 10.92 -16.95 -23.14
N GLY A 85 10.07 -17.99 -23.20
CA GLY A 85 9.05 -18.25 -22.19
C GLY A 85 9.64 -18.53 -20.80
N GLN A 86 10.77 -19.25 -20.71
CA GLN A 86 11.48 -19.47 -19.44
C GLN A 86 12.03 -18.16 -18.88
N GLU A 87 12.60 -17.29 -19.70
CA GLU A 87 13.06 -15.98 -19.27
C GLU A 87 11.90 -15.12 -18.73
N PHE A 88 10.77 -15.05 -19.44
CA PHE A 88 9.57 -14.34 -18.98
C PHE A 88 8.95 -14.95 -17.72
N SER A 89 9.10 -16.27 -17.49
CA SER A 89 8.62 -16.89 -16.25
C SER A 89 9.38 -16.37 -15.01
N GLY A 90 10.66 -16.02 -15.17
CA GLY A 90 11.41 -15.35 -14.11
C GLY A 90 10.82 -13.98 -13.77
N TYR A 91 10.44 -13.18 -14.78
CA TYR A 91 9.80 -11.89 -14.57
C TYR A 91 8.43 -12.02 -13.88
N GLN A 92 7.63 -13.00 -14.31
CA GLN A 92 6.35 -13.32 -13.68
C GLN A 92 6.53 -13.68 -12.20
N SER A 93 7.44 -14.57 -11.87
CA SER A 93 7.71 -15.00 -10.50
C SER A 93 8.16 -13.84 -9.61
N GLN A 94 9.08 -13.00 -10.11
CA GLN A 94 9.52 -11.81 -9.38
C GLN A 94 8.36 -10.85 -9.06
N LEU A 95 7.43 -10.67 -9.99
CA LEU A 95 6.27 -9.81 -9.77
C LEU A 95 5.26 -10.43 -8.81
N GLU A 96 5.03 -11.75 -8.85
CA GLU A 96 4.20 -12.47 -7.88
C GLU A 96 4.73 -12.31 -6.46
N ASP A 97 6.04 -12.45 -6.28
CA ASP A 97 6.71 -12.21 -5.00
C ASP A 97 6.57 -10.76 -4.51
N CYS A 98 6.66 -9.77 -5.42
CA CYS A 98 6.43 -8.37 -5.07
C CYS A 98 5.00 -8.13 -4.60
N ILE A 99 4.01 -8.69 -5.28
CA ILE A 99 2.60 -8.60 -4.87
C ILE A 99 2.39 -9.23 -3.49
N LEU A 100 3.00 -10.39 -3.23
CA LEU A 100 2.91 -11.06 -1.93
C LEU A 100 3.54 -10.21 -0.82
N ARG A 101 4.74 -9.64 -1.04
CA ARG A 101 5.39 -8.74 -0.08
C ARG A 101 4.53 -7.52 0.25
N ILE A 102 3.94 -6.88 -0.77
CA ILE A 102 3.04 -5.73 -0.59
C ILE A 102 1.80 -6.14 0.23
N LYS A 103 1.18 -7.28 -0.07
CA LYS A 103 0.02 -7.80 0.68
C LYS A 103 0.37 -8.08 2.15
N ASN A 104 1.56 -8.61 2.41
CA ASN A 104 2.04 -8.89 3.76
C ASN A 104 2.30 -7.59 4.54
N ALA A 105 3.03 -6.64 3.97
CA ALA A 105 3.29 -5.35 4.59
C ALA A 105 2.01 -4.54 4.86
N LEU A 106 1.00 -4.66 3.99
CA LEU A 106 -0.29 -4.01 4.16
C LEU A 106 -1.03 -4.45 5.44
N ASN A 107 -0.77 -5.65 5.96
CA ASN A 107 -1.39 -6.13 7.21
C ASN A 107 -1.00 -5.29 8.44
N GLU A 108 0.20 -4.72 8.45
CA GLU A 108 0.66 -3.82 9.51
C GLU A 108 -0.02 -2.45 9.41
N ILE A 109 -0.21 -1.95 8.19
CA ILE A 109 -0.89 -0.68 7.90
C ILE A 109 -2.34 -0.66 8.40
N TYR A 110 -3.01 -1.80 8.55
CA TYR A 110 -4.35 -1.85 9.12
C TYR A 110 -4.43 -1.55 10.62
N SER A 111 -3.32 -1.41 11.33
CA SER A 111 -3.28 -1.06 12.75
C SER A 111 -3.31 0.46 12.94
N LEU A 112 -4.34 1.00 13.60
CA LEU A 112 -4.57 2.44 13.71
C LEU A 112 -4.28 2.98 15.11
N ALA A 113 -3.61 4.13 15.17
CA ALA A 113 -3.32 4.88 16.40
C ALA A 113 -4.54 5.59 17.00
N GLN A 114 -5.64 5.69 16.25
CA GLN A 114 -6.83 6.46 16.62
C GLN A 114 -7.35 6.08 18.01
N GLY A 115 -7.63 7.10 18.79
CA GLY A 115 -8.08 6.97 20.21
C GLY A 115 -6.93 7.05 21.22
N GLY A 116 -5.67 7.23 20.78
CA GLY A 116 -4.54 7.51 21.66
C GLY A 116 -4.51 8.95 22.16
N THR A 117 -5.22 9.84 21.48
CA THR A 117 -5.22 11.29 21.71
C THR A 117 -3.82 11.91 21.59
N ALA A 118 -3.38 12.72 22.52
CA ALA A 118 -2.12 13.47 22.39
C ALA A 118 -0.86 12.58 22.51
N VAL A 119 -0.86 11.63 23.44
CA VAL A 119 0.35 10.87 23.81
C VAL A 119 0.16 9.35 23.93
N GLY A 120 -1.03 8.85 23.65
CA GLY A 120 -1.33 7.41 23.72
C GLY A 120 -2.20 6.96 24.87
N THR A 121 -2.44 7.84 25.86
CA THR A 121 -3.25 7.52 27.05
C THR A 121 -4.75 7.51 26.78
N GLY A 122 -5.22 8.14 25.69
CA GLY A 122 -6.63 8.32 25.41
C GLY A 122 -7.33 9.31 26.36
N ILE A 123 -6.57 10.20 27.00
CA ILE A 123 -7.12 11.21 27.91
C ILE A 123 -8.20 12.06 27.24
N ASN A 124 -9.24 12.41 27.97
CA ASN A 124 -10.41 13.15 27.48
C ASN A 124 -11.25 12.42 26.40
N SER A 125 -11.02 11.13 26.19
CA SER A 125 -11.88 10.30 25.34
C SER A 125 -12.82 9.41 26.17
N LYS A 126 -14.02 9.13 25.65
CA LYS A 126 -14.93 8.18 26.28
C LYS A 126 -14.38 6.77 26.16
N LYS A 127 -14.55 5.94 27.22
CA LYS A 127 -14.17 4.52 27.20
C LYS A 127 -14.71 3.79 25.98
N GLY A 128 -13.84 3.14 25.22
CA GLY A 128 -14.20 2.41 24.01
C GLY A 128 -14.39 3.27 22.76
N PHE A 129 -14.03 4.56 22.79
CA PHE A 129 -14.06 5.44 21.63
C PHE A 129 -13.21 4.89 20.48
N ASP A 130 -12.00 4.43 20.79
CA ASP A 130 -11.07 3.82 19.83
C ASP A 130 -11.70 2.66 19.04
N LYS A 131 -12.34 1.73 19.73
CA LYS A 131 -13.00 0.58 19.09
C LYS A 131 -14.18 1.01 18.23
N LYS A 132 -14.96 1.99 18.70
CA LYS A 132 -16.13 2.49 17.97
C LYS A 132 -15.74 3.23 16.70
N ILE A 133 -14.79 4.15 16.77
CA ILE A 133 -14.35 4.92 15.60
C ILE A 133 -13.73 3.99 14.53
N ILE A 134 -12.93 3.02 14.93
CA ILE A 134 -12.33 2.07 14.00
C ILE A 134 -13.41 1.16 13.37
N LYS A 135 -14.44 0.80 14.11
CA LYS A 135 -15.60 0.07 13.54
C LYS A 135 -16.29 0.88 12.43
N GLU A 136 -16.45 2.19 12.61
CA GLU A 136 -17.04 3.06 11.58
C GLU A 136 -16.09 3.22 10.38
N ILE A 137 -14.76 3.38 10.60
CA ILE A 137 -13.75 3.39 9.54
C ILE A 137 -13.84 2.09 8.71
N ARG A 138 -13.94 0.92 9.36
CA ARG A 138 -14.14 -0.37 8.66
C ARG A 138 -15.40 -0.41 7.80
N LYS A 139 -16.51 0.13 8.30
CA LYS A 139 -17.76 0.18 7.54
C LYS A 139 -17.64 1.04 6.28
N ILE A 140 -16.98 2.20 6.40
CA ILE A 140 -16.81 3.15 5.30
C ILE A 140 -15.83 2.60 4.26
N THR A 141 -14.67 2.10 4.70
CA THR A 141 -13.58 1.70 3.83
C THR A 141 -13.70 0.28 3.30
N LYS A 142 -14.48 -0.59 3.97
CA LYS A 142 -14.56 -2.04 3.76
C LYS A 142 -13.22 -2.76 3.95
N LEU A 143 -12.28 -2.15 4.66
CA LEU A 143 -10.96 -2.70 4.96
C LEU A 143 -10.85 -3.14 6.43
N PRO A 144 -9.99 -4.13 6.77
CA PRO A 144 -9.95 -4.78 8.08
C PRO A 144 -9.15 -3.99 9.11
N PHE A 145 -9.35 -2.67 9.20
CA PHE A 145 -8.67 -1.85 10.20
C PHE A 145 -8.96 -2.32 11.61
N LYS A 146 -7.96 -2.18 12.48
CA LYS A 146 -8.00 -2.61 13.89
C LYS A 146 -7.28 -1.60 14.77
N PRO A 147 -7.62 -1.52 16.07
CA PRO A 147 -6.82 -0.74 17.02
C PRO A 147 -5.40 -1.31 17.09
N THR A 148 -4.41 -0.41 17.14
CA THR A 148 -3.04 -0.84 17.46
C THR A 148 -2.97 -1.48 18.84
N LYS A 149 -2.01 -2.39 19.03
CA LYS A 149 -1.77 -3.05 20.32
C LYS A 149 -1.23 -2.06 21.36
N ASN A 150 -0.39 -1.14 20.93
CA ASN A 150 0.25 -0.14 21.78
C ASN A 150 0.15 1.25 21.13
N LYS A 151 -0.70 2.10 21.70
CA LYS A 151 -0.91 3.47 21.20
C LYS A 151 0.29 4.39 21.41
N PHE A 152 1.13 4.12 22.43
CA PHE A 152 2.33 4.91 22.66
C PHE A 152 3.34 4.71 21.55
N ALA A 153 3.59 3.47 21.14
CA ALA A 153 4.47 3.16 20.01
C ALA A 153 3.92 3.78 18.70
N ALA A 154 2.64 3.58 18.43
CA ALA A 154 2.02 4.04 17.18
C ALA A 154 1.89 5.58 17.05
N LEU A 155 2.01 6.32 18.15
CA LEU A 155 2.11 7.78 18.13
C LEU A 155 3.55 8.28 18.06
N ALA A 156 4.51 7.49 18.57
CA ALA A 156 5.92 7.89 18.65
C ALA A 156 6.68 7.69 17.32
N ALA A 157 6.29 6.71 16.50
CA ALA A 157 6.99 6.33 15.28
C ALA A 157 6.01 5.83 14.20
N HIS A 158 6.53 5.69 12.97
CA HIS A 158 5.77 5.25 11.79
C HIS A 158 6.47 4.07 11.11
N ASP A 159 6.92 3.10 11.90
CA ASP A 159 7.74 1.96 11.46
C ASP A 159 7.03 1.14 10.38
N GLU A 160 5.72 0.94 10.50
CA GLU A 160 4.91 0.23 9.54
C GLU A 160 4.88 0.93 8.16
N ILE A 161 4.87 2.26 8.16
CA ILE A 161 4.90 3.06 6.92
C ILE A 161 6.29 3.01 6.29
N VAL A 162 7.34 3.06 7.09
CA VAL A 162 8.73 2.92 6.61
C VAL A 162 8.95 1.53 5.99
N ASN A 163 8.51 0.46 6.67
CA ASN A 163 8.55 -0.90 6.15
C ASN A 163 7.77 -1.03 4.84
N PHE A 164 6.56 -0.47 4.79
CA PHE A 164 5.74 -0.46 3.58
C PHE A 164 6.43 0.28 2.41
N SER A 165 7.04 1.44 2.68
CA SER A 165 7.83 2.20 1.70
C SER A 165 9.02 1.40 1.17
N GLY A 166 9.74 0.68 2.02
CA GLY A 166 10.82 -0.24 1.63
C GLY A 166 10.32 -1.36 0.72
N THR A 167 9.13 -1.89 1.00
CA THR A 167 8.47 -2.90 0.16
C THR A 167 8.11 -2.35 -1.22
N LEU A 168 7.61 -1.12 -1.31
CA LEU A 168 7.35 -0.44 -2.58
C LEU A 168 8.65 -0.20 -3.37
N ASN A 169 9.72 0.19 -2.69
CA ASN A 169 11.03 0.35 -3.34
C ASN A 169 11.53 -0.97 -3.94
N THR A 170 11.37 -2.09 -3.22
CA THR A 170 11.69 -3.43 -3.75
C THR A 170 10.90 -3.73 -5.03
N ALA A 171 9.60 -3.43 -5.05
CA ALA A 171 8.77 -3.61 -6.23
C ALA A 171 9.20 -2.70 -7.39
N ALA A 172 9.57 -1.44 -7.12
CA ALA A 172 10.06 -0.51 -8.13
C ALA A 172 11.37 -1.00 -8.78
N VAL A 173 12.33 -1.48 -7.98
CA VAL A 173 13.59 -2.06 -8.46
C VAL A 173 13.32 -3.30 -9.33
N CYS A 174 12.40 -4.17 -8.90
CA CYS A 174 11.99 -5.34 -9.69
C CYS A 174 11.41 -4.93 -11.06
N LEU A 175 10.47 -3.97 -11.08
CA LEU A 175 9.86 -3.48 -12.31
C LEU A 175 10.89 -2.81 -13.23
N MET A 176 11.82 -2.04 -12.66
CA MET A 176 12.90 -1.41 -13.42
C MET A 176 13.81 -2.46 -14.08
N LYS A 177 14.15 -3.52 -13.36
CA LYS A 177 14.94 -4.65 -13.91
C LYS A 177 14.19 -5.31 -15.08
N ILE A 178 12.93 -5.65 -14.91
CA ILE A 178 12.10 -6.27 -15.95
C ILE A 178 12.01 -5.35 -17.18
N ALA A 179 11.76 -4.06 -16.99
CA ALA A 179 11.67 -3.10 -18.08
C ALA A 179 13.00 -2.96 -18.85
N ASN A 180 14.12 -2.92 -18.13
CA ASN A 180 15.45 -2.86 -18.76
C ASN A 180 15.78 -4.13 -19.55
N ASP A 181 15.45 -5.31 -19.04
CA ASP A 181 15.65 -6.58 -19.76
C ASP A 181 14.79 -6.62 -21.03
N ILE A 182 13.51 -6.25 -20.95
CA ILE A 182 12.64 -6.22 -22.13
C ILE A 182 13.17 -5.22 -23.16
N ARG A 183 13.63 -4.04 -22.71
CA ARG A 183 14.26 -3.06 -23.61
C ARG A 183 15.50 -3.61 -24.28
N PHE A 184 16.35 -4.29 -23.53
CA PHE A 184 17.55 -4.93 -24.07
C PHE A 184 17.23 -6.03 -25.08
N LEU A 185 16.28 -6.91 -24.76
CA LEU A 185 15.80 -7.95 -25.68
C LEU A 185 15.19 -7.38 -26.98
N GLY A 186 14.53 -6.24 -26.89
CA GLY A 186 13.90 -5.56 -28.00
C GLY A 186 14.82 -4.71 -28.87
N SER A 187 16.10 -4.55 -28.50
CA SER A 187 17.06 -3.71 -29.24
C SER A 187 17.52 -4.30 -30.58
N GLY A 188 17.27 -5.62 -30.80
CA GLY A 188 17.73 -6.33 -32.01
C GLY A 188 19.21 -6.77 -31.92
N PRO A 189 19.74 -7.30 -33.02
CA PRO A 189 21.09 -7.92 -33.04
C PRO A 189 22.23 -6.91 -33.10
N ARG A 190 21.94 -5.62 -33.27
CA ARG A 190 22.95 -4.56 -33.43
C ARG A 190 22.60 -3.33 -32.58
#